data_b67b07635dd801920e845ddbd92f1ef2
#
_entry.id   b67b07635dd801920e845ddbd92f1ef2
#
_cell.length_a   1.000
_cell.length_b   1.000
_cell.length_c   1.000
_cell.angle_alpha   90.00
_cell.angle_beta   90.00
_cell.angle_gamma   90.00
#
_symmetry.space_group_name_H-M   'P 1'
#
loop_
_entity.id
_entity.type
_entity.pdbx_description
1 polymer ?
#
loop_
_entity_poly.entity_id
_entity_poly.type
_entity_poly.pdbx_seq_one_letter_code
_entity_poly.pdbx_strand_id
1 'polypeptide(L)'
;MFNHFGDGKAVFSNIFVVNHCPLLLLGETGKNLTPDNLPSAVMKPILEACDEHLKQVVEIMGITRIIGVGKYAEKRARLAFNAGKSGDGVTKSGRTIAITSCWHPSPASPLANRNDGADWRENVISVLENR
;
A
#
# COMPACT_ATOMS: atom_id res chain seq x y z
N MET A 1 -11.40 12.27 7.89
CA MET A 1 -10.83 12.13 6.53
C MET A 1 -11.90 12.27 5.45
N PHE A 2 -12.99 11.51 5.49
CA PHE A 2 -14.03 11.61 4.47
C PHE A 2 -14.64 13.02 4.33
N ASN A 3 -14.84 13.73 5.43
CA ASN A 3 -15.36 15.11 5.39
C ASN A 3 -14.45 16.11 4.66
N HIS A 4 -13.14 15.80 4.53
CA HIS A 4 -12.21 16.67 3.81
C HIS A 4 -12.35 16.55 2.29
N PHE A 5 -12.61 15.33 1.78
CA PHE A 5 -12.72 15.02 0.36
C PHE A 5 -14.19 14.89 -0.14
N GLY A 6 -15.17 15.20 0.68
CA GLY A 6 -16.57 14.99 0.40
C GLY A 6 -17.12 13.67 0.96
N ASP A 7 -18.16 13.14 0.35
CA ASP A 7 -18.73 11.85 0.75
C ASP A 7 -17.89 10.65 0.29
N GLY A 8 -18.21 9.46 0.81
CA GLY A 8 -17.48 8.24 0.46
C GLY A 8 -17.52 7.92 -1.03
N LYS A 9 -18.61 8.27 -1.74
CA LYS A 9 -18.73 8.06 -3.18
C LYS A 9 -17.72 8.92 -3.96
N ALA A 10 -17.58 10.18 -3.59
CA ALA A 10 -16.61 11.10 -4.19
C ALA A 10 -15.17 10.62 -3.97
N VAL A 11 -14.84 10.14 -2.76
CA VAL A 11 -13.53 9.60 -2.45
C VAL A 11 -13.23 8.35 -3.29
N PHE A 12 -14.10 7.36 -3.28
CA PHE A 12 -13.88 6.07 -3.93
C PHE A 12 -14.10 6.07 -5.45
N SER A 13 -14.53 7.18 -6.04
CA SER A 13 -14.52 7.34 -7.49
C SER A 13 -13.10 7.38 -8.09
N ASN A 14 -12.11 7.78 -7.29
CA ASN A 14 -10.72 7.98 -7.74
C ASN A 14 -9.68 7.18 -6.93
N ILE A 15 -10.11 6.48 -5.88
CA ILE A 15 -9.23 5.74 -4.98
C ILE A 15 -9.72 4.29 -4.88
N PHE A 16 -8.82 3.36 -5.11
CA PHE A 16 -9.03 1.94 -4.88
C PHE A 16 -8.10 1.45 -3.78
N VAL A 17 -8.63 0.80 -2.76
CA VAL A 17 -7.86 0.26 -1.65
C VAL A 17 -7.76 -1.26 -1.79
N VAL A 18 -6.54 -1.78 -1.76
CA VAL A 18 -6.26 -3.21 -1.91
C VAL A 18 -5.15 -3.64 -0.95
N ASN A 19 -5.27 -4.84 -0.40
CA ASN A 19 -4.16 -5.47 0.30
C ASN A 19 -3.18 -6.06 -0.72
N HIS A 20 -1.88 -5.81 -0.54
CA HIS A 20 -0.85 -6.41 -1.38
C HIS A 20 -0.93 -7.95 -1.31
N CYS A 21 -0.98 -8.50 -0.10
CA CYS A 21 -1.21 -9.93 0.13
C CYS A 21 -2.60 -10.11 0.76
N PRO A 22 -3.59 -10.63 0.02
CA PRO A 22 -4.95 -10.81 0.54
C PRO A 22 -5.11 -12.08 1.39
N LEU A 23 -4.01 -12.80 1.66
CA LEU A 23 -4.04 -14.03 2.44
C LEU A 23 -3.97 -13.74 3.93
N LEU A 24 -4.76 -14.47 4.70
CA LEU A 24 -4.66 -14.52 6.15
C LEU A 24 -3.67 -15.62 6.52
N LEU A 25 -2.54 -15.25 7.09
CA LEU A 25 -1.51 -16.19 7.54
C LEU A 25 -1.75 -16.48 9.02
N LEU A 26 -2.00 -17.74 9.34
CA LEU A 26 -2.26 -18.20 10.71
C LEU A 26 -1.19 -19.19 11.16
N GLY A 27 -0.74 -19.03 12.40
CA GLY A 27 0.05 -20.04 13.10
C GLY A 27 -0.84 -21.18 13.61
N GLU A 28 -0.23 -22.26 14.10
CA GLU A 28 -0.91 -23.44 14.63
C GLU A 28 -1.90 -23.12 15.76
N THR A 29 -1.65 -22.08 16.53
CA THR A 29 -2.52 -21.62 17.63
C THR A 29 -3.59 -20.61 17.19
N GLY A 30 -3.74 -20.35 15.88
CA GLY A 30 -4.65 -19.33 15.36
C GLY A 30 -4.12 -17.90 15.46
N LYS A 31 -2.86 -17.71 15.87
CA LYS A 31 -2.23 -16.39 15.92
C LYS A 31 -1.97 -15.87 14.50
N ASN A 32 -2.31 -14.61 14.26
CA ASN A 32 -1.97 -13.94 13.01
C ASN A 32 -0.46 -13.86 12.84
N LEU A 33 0.01 -14.25 11.67
CA LEU A 33 1.40 -14.14 11.24
C LEU A 33 1.53 -13.05 10.18
N THR A 34 2.67 -12.39 10.18
CA THR A 34 3.08 -11.50 9.09
C THR A 34 4.02 -12.25 8.14
N PRO A 35 4.22 -11.79 6.91
CA PRO A 35 5.18 -12.41 6.00
C PRO A 35 6.57 -12.59 6.60
N ASP A 36 7.01 -11.70 7.48
CA ASP A 36 8.30 -11.76 8.16
C ASP A 36 8.39 -12.89 9.22
N ASN A 37 7.26 -13.46 9.62
CA ASN A 37 7.22 -14.58 10.57
C ASN A 37 7.41 -15.94 9.90
N LEU A 38 7.43 -16.00 8.58
CA LEU A 38 7.54 -17.24 7.82
C LEU A 38 8.90 -17.32 7.10
N PRO A 39 9.42 -18.53 6.86
CA PRO A 39 10.63 -18.70 6.08
C PRO A 39 10.52 -18.04 4.70
N SER A 40 11.57 -17.35 4.29
CA SER A 40 11.59 -16.65 2.99
C SER A 40 11.35 -17.60 1.80
N ALA A 41 11.78 -18.84 1.90
CA ALA A 41 11.54 -19.85 0.87
C ALA A 41 10.03 -20.14 0.67
N VAL A 42 9.24 -20.05 1.74
CA VAL A 42 7.77 -20.21 1.69
C VAL A 42 7.10 -18.94 1.19
N MET A 43 7.55 -17.80 1.69
CA MET A 43 6.93 -16.52 1.36
C MET A 43 7.26 -15.98 -0.03
N LYS A 44 8.44 -16.28 -0.56
CA LYS A 44 8.89 -15.75 -1.85
C LYS A 44 7.89 -16.00 -2.99
N PRO A 45 7.44 -17.23 -3.28
CA PRO A 45 6.47 -17.46 -4.36
C PRO A 45 5.12 -16.80 -4.10
N ILE A 46 4.69 -16.72 -2.84
CA ILE A 46 3.44 -16.03 -2.47
C ILE A 46 3.55 -14.54 -2.76
N LEU A 47 4.65 -13.91 -2.35
CA LEU A 47 4.87 -12.48 -2.59
C LEU A 47 5.04 -12.15 -4.08
N GLU A 48 5.67 -13.02 -4.86
CA GLU A 48 5.78 -12.88 -6.32
C GLU A 48 4.40 -12.93 -6.99
N ALA A 49 3.52 -13.83 -6.55
CA ALA A 49 2.14 -13.89 -7.03
C ALA A 49 1.33 -12.64 -6.63
N CYS A 50 1.54 -12.11 -5.41
CA CYS A 50 0.92 -10.87 -4.96
C CYS A 50 1.42 -9.65 -5.76
N ASP A 51 2.71 -9.58 -6.08
CA ASP A 51 3.28 -8.53 -6.93
C ASP A 51 2.68 -8.59 -8.34
N GLU A 52 2.52 -9.78 -8.89
CA GLU A 52 1.93 -9.97 -10.21
C GLU A 52 0.45 -9.56 -10.23
N HIS A 53 -0.31 -9.91 -9.18
CA HIS A 53 -1.68 -9.43 -9.00
C HIS A 53 -1.74 -7.90 -8.94
N LEU A 54 -0.86 -7.25 -8.16
CA LEU A 54 -0.80 -5.79 -8.08
C LEU A 54 -0.55 -5.15 -9.45
N LYS A 55 0.36 -5.72 -10.25
CA LYS A 55 0.63 -5.25 -11.62
C LYS A 55 -0.61 -5.35 -12.51
N GLN A 56 -1.35 -6.44 -12.42
CA GLN A 56 -2.59 -6.62 -13.18
C GLN A 56 -3.65 -5.61 -12.77
N VAL A 57 -3.86 -5.37 -11.49
CA VAL A 57 -4.80 -4.35 -10.99
C VAL A 57 -4.43 -2.96 -11.53
N VAL A 58 -3.16 -2.60 -11.47
CA VAL A 58 -2.67 -1.31 -11.98
C VAL A 58 -2.93 -1.15 -13.47
N GLU A 59 -2.71 -2.19 -14.26
CA GLU A 59 -2.96 -2.15 -15.70
C GLU A 59 -4.46 -2.07 -16.02
N ILE A 60 -5.27 -2.95 -15.46
CA ILE A 60 -6.70 -3.04 -15.74
C ILE A 60 -7.44 -1.76 -15.35
N MET A 61 -7.10 -1.20 -14.19
CA MET A 61 -7.74 0.00 -13.66
C MET A 61 -7.11 1.31 -14.14
N GLY A 62 -6.04 1.26 -14.92
CA GLY A 62 -5.35 2.45 -15.40
C GLY A 62 -4.75 3.30 -14.30
N ILE A 63 -4.31 2.69 -13.20
CA ILE A 63 -3.76 3.39 -12.04
C ILE A 63 -2.50 4.17 -12.43
N THR A 64 -2.42 5.42 -11.99
CA THR A 64 -1.29 6.32 -12.26
C THR A 64 -0.40 6.54 -11.04
N ARG A 65 -0.92 6.25 -9.84
CA ARG A 65 -0.20 6.44 -8.59
C ARG A 65 -0.52 5.34 -7.57
N ILE A 66 0.51 4.83 -6.91
CA ILE A 66 0.39 3.91 -5.77
C ILE A 66 0.79 4.66 -4.49
N ILE A 67 -0.03 4.54 -3.47
CA ILE A 67 0.27 5.03 -2.12
C ILE A 67 0.38 3.82 -1.20
N GLY A 68 1.59 3.47 -0.83
CA GLY A 68 1.84 2.42 0.16
C GLY A 68 1.44 2.89 1.56
N VAL A 69 0.51 2.17 2.20
CA VAL A 69 0.16 2.42 3.59
C VAL A 69 1.23 1.77 4.47
N GLY A 70 2.19 2.58 4.89
CA GLY A 70 3.39 2.15 5.60
C GLY A 70 4.54 1.75 4.68
N LYS A 71 5.73 1.64 5.27
CA LYS A 71 6.98 1.39 4.53
C LYS A 71 7.06 0.03 3.87
N TYR A 72 6.40 -0.98 4.44
CA TYR A 72 6.34 -2.30 3.82
C TYR A 72 5.60 -2.28 2.48
N ALA A 73 4.43 -1.67 2.44
CA ALA A 73 3.64 -1.56 1.23
C ALA A 73 4.36 -0.74 0.15
N GLU A 74 4.99 0.38 0.52
CA GLU A 74 5.82 1.17 -0.39
C GLU A 74 6.96 0.33 -0.98
N LYS A 75 7.70 -0.40 -0.13
CA LYS A 75 8.82 -1.25 -0.55
C LYS A 75 8.35 -2.32 -1.55
N ARG A 76 7.22 -2.98 -1.30
CA ARG A 76 6.68 -4.00 -2.21
C ARG A 76 6.25 -3.40 -3.55
N ALA A 77 5.57 -2.27 -3.53
CA ALA A 77 5.21 -1.57 -4.77
C ALA A 77 6.45 -1.19 -5.59
N ARG A 78 7.49 -0.65 -4.95
CA ARG A 78 8.74 -0.31 -5.65
C ARG A 78 9.42 -1.53 -6.26
N LEU A 79 9.44 -2.65 -5.57
CA LEU A 79 9.99 -3.91 -6.11
C LEU A 79 9.16 -4.40 -7.30
N ALA A 80 7.83 -4.40 -7.19
CA ALA A 80 6.94 -4.88 -8.25
C ALA A 80 7.07 -4.07 -9.54
N PHE A 81 7.29 -2.76 -9.44
CA PHE A 81 7.36 -1.85 -10.60
C PHE A 81 8.78 -1.38 -10.94
N ASN A 82 9.80 -2.06 -10.44
CA ASN A 82 11.22 -1.75 -10.71
C ASN A 82 11.60 -0.29 -10.40
N ALA A 83 10.93 0.32 -9.42
CA ALA A 83 11.23 1.67 -8.99
C ALA A 83 12.43 1.70 -8.04
N GLY A 84 13.31 2.66 -8.20
CA GLY A 84 14.38 2.93 -7.24
C GLY A 84 13.83 3.45 -5.90
N LYS A 85 14.74 3.80 -4.97
CA LYS A 85 14.37 4.27 -3.62
C LYS A 85 13.48 5.52 -3.61
N SER A 86 13.57 6.36 -4.63
CA SER A 86 12.85 7.63 -4.74
C SER A 86 12.31 7.91 -6.14
N GLY A 87 12.42 6.97 -7.06
CA GLY A 87 11.97 7.13 -8.45
C GLY A 87 10.55 6.59 -8.68
N ASP A 88 10.03 6.88 -9.85
CA ASP A 88 8.81 6.28 -10.35
C ASP A 88 9.05 4.86 -10.84
N GLY A 89 8.00 4.06 -10.85
CA GLY A 89 8.01 2.72 -11.42
C GLY A 89 7.55 2.72 -12.88
N VAL A 90 7.65 1.55 -13.51
CA VAL A 90 7.19 1.32 -14.87
C VAL A 90 6.22 0.15 -14.88
N THR A 91 5.07 0.33 -15.51
CA THR A 91 4.04 -0.71 -15.67
C THR A 91 4.42 -1.66 -16.82
N LYS A 92 3.70 -2.77 -16.95
CA LYS A 92 3.91 -3.73 -18.06
C LYS A 92 3.74 -3.11 -19.44
N SER A 93 2.81 -2.16 -19.56
CA SER A 93 2.56 -1.42 -20.81
C SER A 93 3.56 -0.28 -21.05
N GLY A 94 4.54 -0.09 -20.18
CA GLY A 94 5.57 0.96 -20.28
C GLY A 94 5.14 2.33 -19.76
N ARG A 95 3.98 2.44 -19.08
CA ARG A 95 3.56 3.70 -18.46
C ARG A 95 4.36 3.96 -17.17
N THR A 96 4.65 5.23 -16.91
CA THR A 96 5.20 5.65 -15.63
C THR A 96 4.13 5.60 -14.54
N ILE A 97 4.50 5.11 -13.35
CA ILE A 97 3.63 5.08 -12.19
C ILE A 97 4.35 5.69 -10.99
N ALA A 98 3.74 6.71 -10.39
CA ALA A 98 4.26 7.35 -9.20
C ALA A 98 4.06 6.44 -7.97
N ILE A 99 5.07 6.33 -7.12
CA ILE A 99 5.02 5.52 -5.91
C ILE A 99 5.41 6.36 -4.71
N THR A 100 4.48 6.50 -3.78
CA THR A 100 4.65 7.25 -2.52
C THR A 100 4.20 6.39 -1.34
N SER A 101 4.29 6.92 -0.13
CA SER A 101 3.73 6.26 1.05
C SER A 101 3.09 7.25 2.00
N CYS A 102 2.14 6.78 2.77
CA CYS A 102 1.62 7.45 3.96
C CYS A 102 1.92 6.61 5.21
N TRP A 103 1.69 7.20 6.39
CA TRP A 103 1.92 6.50 7.64
C TRP A 103 0.89 5.38 7.84
N HIS A 104 1.35 4.26 8.38
CA HIS A 104 0.48 3.13 8.71
C HIS A 104 -0.37 3.46 9.97
N PRO A 105 -1.70 3.21 9.94
CA PRO A 105 -2.59 3.54 11.06
C PRO A 105 -2.55 2.51 12.21
N SER A 106 -1.46 1.78 12.37
CA SER A 106 -1.33 0.77 13.43
C SER A 106 -1.37 1.41 14.82
N PRO A 107 -2.17 0.89 15.76
CA PRO A 107 -2.13 1.32 17.16
C PRO A 107 -0.75 1.18 17.81
N ALA A 108 0.10 0.29 17.30
CA ALA A 108 1.48 0.13 17.74
C ALA A 108 2.44 1.18 17.15
N SER A 109 2.00 1.99 16.19
CA SER A 109 2.81 3.04 15.59
C SER A 109 2.75 4.32 16.41
N PRO A 110 3.87 4.82 16.95
CA PRO A 110 3.90 6.10 17.66
C PRO A 110 3.39 7.27 16.79
N LEU A 111 3.64 7.22 15.48
CA LEU A 111 3.22 8.26 14.54
C LEU A 111 1.70 8.28 14.33
N ALA A 112 1.06 7.11 14.37
CA ALA A 112 -0.39 7.02 14.17
C ALA A 112 -1.19 7.57 15.37
N ASN A 113 -0.59 7.56 16.55
CA ASN A 113 -1.25 7.94 17.80
C ASN A 113 -0.92 9.39 18.27
N ARG A 114 -0.01 10.08 17.58
CA ARG A 114 0.32 11.46 17.93
C ARG A 114 -0.90 12.36 17.79
N ASN A 115 -1.10 13.25 18.77
CA ASN A 115 -2.20 14.21 18.82
C ASN A 115 -3.56 13.54 18.52
N ASP A 116 -3.83 12.40 19.19
CA ASP A 116 -5.07 11.63 19.01
C ASP A 116 -5.35 11.26 17.53
N GLY A 117 -4.29 10.98 16.77
CA GLY A 117 -4.35 10.63 15.36
C GLY A 117 -4.51 11.81 14.40
N ALA A 118 -4.44 13.05 14.88
CA ALA A 118 -4.53 14.24 14.02
C ALA A 118 -3.35 14.29 13.03
N ASP A 119 -2.12 14.08 13.51
CA ASP A 119 -0.92 14.08 12.69
C ASP A 119 -0.98 13.01 11.59
N TRP A 120 -1.53 11.83 11.91
CA TRP A 120 -1.74 10.79 10.92
C TRP A 120 -2.73 11.22 9.83
N ARG A 121 -3.86 11.82 10.23
CA ARG A 121 -4.85 12.33 9.26
C ARG A 121 -4.24 13.38 8.34
N GLU A 122 -3.48 14.32 8.88
CA GLU A 122 -2.78 15.35 8.10
C GLU A 122 -1.78 14.73 7.13
N ASN A 123 -0.99 13.74 7.56
CA ASN A 123 -0.06 13.03 6.68
C ASN A 123 -0.78 12.36 5.52
N VAL A 124 -1.88 11.65 5.77
CA VAL A 124 -2.65 10.98 4.72
C VAL A 124 -3.26 12.00 3.75
N ILE A 125 -3.86 13.07 4.26
CA ILE A 125 -4.44 14.14 3.43
C ILE A 125 -3.37 14.76 2.54
N SER A 126 -2.23 15.15 3.12
CA SER A 126 -1.11 15.74 2.38
C SER A 126 -0.61 14.82 1.26
N VAL A 127 -0.48 13.52 1.53
CA VAL A 127 -0.04 12.55 0.51
C VAL A 127 -1.09 12.38 -0.59
N LEU A 128 -2.38 12.41 -0.27
CA LEU A 128 -3.45 12.31 -1.26
C LEU A 128 -3.57 13.56 -2.15
N GLU A 129 -3.31 14.74 -1.60
CA GLU A 129 -3.38 16.03 -2.32
C GLU A 129 -2.16 16.30 -3.20
N ASN A 130 -0.97 15.81 -2.81
CA ASN A 130 0.24 15.93 -3.62
C ASN A 130 0.14 15.04 -4.86
N ARG A 131 -0.22 15.67 -5.96
CA ARG A 131 -0.31 15.03 -7.29
C ARG A 131 1.02 15.09 -8.03
#